data_de2af4ae9cf0ac33abce627eb7a62073
#
_entry.id   de2af4ae9cf0ac33abce627eb7a62073
#
_cell.length_a   1.000
_cell.length_b   1.000
_cell.length_c   1.000
_cell.angle_alpha   90.00
_cell.angle_beta   90.00
_cell.angle_gamma   90.00
#
_symmetry.space_group_name_H-M   'P 1'
#
loop_
_entity.id
_entity.type
_entity.pdbx_description
1 polymer ?
#
loop_
_entity_poly.entity_id
_entity_poly.type
_entity_poly.pdbx_seq_one_letter_code
_entity_poly.pdbx_strand_id
1 'polypeptide(L)'
;PRVGAIAIGDRVRTGQRIQFHLRDAHTSEGDLETLLAGYERRHYSQPNAHGALMFTCLGRGEGLYGQPNFDSQLFRRYQTDVPLSGFFCNGEIGPIGGNTFLHGYTSVFAICRQR
;
A
#
# COMPACT_ATOMS: atom_id res chain seq x y z
N PRO A 1 17.90 17.44 17.00
CA PRO A 1 17.59 18.85 16.71
C PRO A 1 17.78 19.70 17.96
N ARG A 2 18.58 20.76 17.86
CA ARG A 2 18.93 21.63 19.01
C ARG A 2 17.77 22.55 19.47
N VAL A 3 16.60 22.49 18.83
CA VAL A 3 15.49 23.43 19.03
C VAL A 3 14.19 22.78 19.49
N GLY A 4 14.13 21.48 19.72
CA GLY A 4 12.89 20.79 20.15
C GLY A 4 11.70 20.97 19.20
N ALA A 5 11.97 21.15 17.90
CA ALA A 5 10.94 21.40 16.88
C ALA A 5 10.81 20.22 15.93
N ILE A 6 9.59 20.01 15.42
CA ILE A 6 9.27 19.02 14.39
C ILE A 6 9.10 19.76 13.07
N ALA A 7 9.83 19.34 12.04
CA ALA A 7 9.65 19.84 10.68
C ALA A 7 8.53 19.05 9.98
N ILE A 8 7.58 19.76 9.39
CA ILE A 8 6.47 19.19 8.62
C ILE A 8 6.61 19.66 7.19
N GLY A 9 6.50 18.75 6.21
CA GLY A 9 6.61 19.03 4.78
C GLY A 9 5.37 19.72 4.18
N ASP A 10 4.64 20.49 4.98
CA ASP A 10 3.45 21.23 4.56
C ASP A 10 3.29 22.55 5.31
N ARG A 11 2.42 23.40 4.81
CA ARG A 11 2.07 24.67 5.48
C ARG A 11 1.05 24.40 6.59
N VAL A 12 1.45 24.59 7.83
CA VAL A 12 0.58 24.45 9.00
C VAL A 12 0.00 25.79 9.43
N ARG A 13 -1.24 25.80 9.95
CA ARG A 13 -1.95 26.95 10.48
C ARG A 13 -2.38 26.69 11.91
N THR A 14 -2.44 27.72 12.72
CA THR A 14 -2.99 27.65 14.08
C THR A 14 -4.41 27.10 14.08
N GLY A 15 -4.71 26.15 14.97
CA GLY A 15 -6.01 25.48 15.07
C GLY A 15 -6.21 24.26 14.15
N GLN A 16 -5.22 23.94 13.31
CA GLN A 16 -5.25 22.75 12.49
C GLN A 16 -5.05 21.50 13.36
N ARG A 17 -5.80 20.43 13.08
CA ARG A 17 -5.63 19.14 13.76
C ARG A 17 -4.37 18.44 13.24
N ILE A 18 -3.60 17.87 14.16
CA ILE A 18 -2.41 17.06 13.87
C ILE A 18 -2.65 15.66 14.45
N GLN A 19 -2.27 14.63 13.69
CA GLN A 19 -2.28 13.25 14.13
C GLN A 19 -0.93 12.62 13.82
N PHE A 20 -0.33 11.99 14.81
CA PHE A 20 0.90 11.21 14.64
C PHE A 20 0.54 9.78 14.25
N HIS A 21 1.20 9.27 13.22
CA HIS A 21 1.07 7.89 12.78
C HIS A 21 2.39 7.18 12.95
N LEU A 22 2.35 5.96 13.47
CA LEU A 22 3.48 5.05 13.43
C LEU A 22 3.45 4.26 12.13
N ARG A 23 4.63 4.01 11.60
CA ARG A 23 4.84 3.11 10.48
C ARG A 23 5.79 2.02 10.94
N ASP A 24 5.26 0.83 11.05
CA ASP A 24 6.00 -0.37 11.43
C ASP A 24 5.62 -1.54 10.51
N ALA A 25 6.43 -2.58 10.49
CA ALA A 25 6.24 -3.73 9.63
C ALA A 25 4.92 -4.48 9.92
N HIS A 26 4.62 -4.69 11.21
CA HIS A 26 3.47 -5.47 11.63
C HIS A 26 2.15 -4.81 11.23
N THR A 27 1.98 -3.52 11.50
CA THR A 27 0.79 -2.77 11.09
C THR A 27 0.65 -2.72 9.56
N SER A 28 1.78 -2.51 8.85
CA SER A 28 1.80 -2.47 7.39
C SER A 28 1.45 -3.82 6.75
N GLU A 29 1.86 -4.92 7.36
CA GLU A 29 1.46 -6.29 6.98
C GLU A 29 -0.03 -6.50 7.18
N GLY A 30 -0.55 -6.23 8.39
CA GLY A 30 -1.96 -6.42 8.73
C GLY A 30 -2.91 -5.61 7.85
N ASP A 31 -2.56 -4.37 7.51
CA ASP A 31 -3.33 -3.52 6.60
C ASP A 31 -3.38 -4.12 5.20
N LEU A 32 -2.24 -4.54 4.65
CA LEU A 32 -2.17 -5.15 3.33
C LEU A 32 -2.93 -6.48 3.30
N GLU A 33 -2.78 -7.31 4.32
CA GLU A 33 -3.50 -8.58 4.46
C GLU A 33 -5.02 -8.35 4.48
N THR A 34 -5.50 -7.39 5.26
CA THR A 34 -6.91 -7.00 5.34
C THR A 34 -7.46 -6.58 3.98
N LEU A 35 -6.70 -5.78 3.23
CA LEU A 35 -7.07 -5.34 1.89
C LEU A 35 -7.15 -6.50 0.90
N LEU A 36 -6.16 -7.38 0.87
CA LEU A 36 -6.11 -8.53 -0.05
C LEU A 36 -7.21 -9.55 0.27
N ALA A 37 -7.42 -9.88 1.54
CA ALA A 37 -8.51 -10.74 1.98
C ALA A 37 -9.89 -10.13 1.65
N GLY A 38 -10.04 -8.83 1.82
CA GLY A 38 -11.25 -8.10 1.44
C GLY A 38 -11.49 -8.11 -0.07
N TYR A 39 -10.43 -7.98 -0.86
CA TYR A 39 -10.51 -8.08 -2.31
C TYR A 39 -10.91 -9.49 -2.75
N GLU A 40 -10.28 -10.52 -2.24
CA GLU A 40 -10.59 -11.92 -2.52
C GLU A 40 -12.06 -12.24 -2.23
N ARG A 41 -12.56 -11.88 -1.05
CA ARG A 41 -13.97 -12.11 -0.69
C ARG A 41 -14.95 -11.43 -1.65
N ARG A 42 -14.68 -10.20 -2.10
CA ARG A 42 -15.55 -9.48 -3.03
C ARG A 42 -15.57 -10.08 -4.43
N HIS A 43 -14.52 -10.82 -4.81
CA HIS A 43 -14.33 -11.32 -6.16
C HIS A 43 -14.28 -12.86 -6.22
N TYR A 44 -14.61 -13.54 -5.13
CA TYR A 44 -14.55 -15.01 -5.01
C TYR A 44 -15.30 -15.76 -6.11
N SER A 45 -16.46 -15.25 -6.52
CA SER A 45 -17.30 -15.87 -7.58
C SER A 45 -16.98 -15.37 -9.00
N GLN A 46 -15.98 -14.51 -9.15
CA GLN A 46 -15.62 -13.97 -10.45
C GLN A 46 -14.48 -14.78 -11.08
N PRO A 47 -14.32 -14.74 -12.42
CA PRO A 47 -13.17 -15.33 -13.08
C PRO A 47 -11.85 -14.81 -12.49
N ASN A 48 -10.83 -15.64 -12.50
CA ASN A 48 -9.49 -15.23 -12.04
C ASN A 48 -8.98 -14.00 -12.79
N ALA A 49 -8.18 -13.20 -12.10
CA ALA A 49 -7.51 -12.08 -12.73
C ALA A 49 -6.47 -12.60 -13.74
N HIS A 50 -6.34 -11.91 -14.87
CA HIS A 50 -5.35 -12.26 -15.90
C HIS A 50 -3.95 -11.73 -15.59
N GLY A 51 -3.84 -10.74 -14.72
CA GLY A 51 -2.59 -10.15 -14.31
C GLY A 51 -2.80 -8.99 -13.35
N ALA A 52 -1.72 -8.57 -12.70
CA ALA A 52 -1.72 -7.42 -11.81
C ALA A 52 -0.44 -6.60 -11.95
N LEU A 53 -0.56 -5.31 -11.70
CA LEU A 53 0.56 -4.40 -11.52
C LEU A 53 0.59 -3.93 -10.06
N MET A 54 1.78 -3.89 -9.47
CA MET A 54 2.01 -3.41 -8.12
C MET A 54 2.92 -2.18 -8.16
N PHE A 55 2.46 -1.09 -7.61
CA PHE A 55 3.20 0.13 -7.38
C PHE A 55 3.35 0.31 -5.88
N THR A 56 4.55 0.10 -5.36
CA THR A 56 4.80 0.11 -3.93
C THR A 56 5.83 1.16 -3.54
N CYS A 57 5.63 1.78 -2.40
CA CYS A 57 6.55 2.80 -1.92
C CYS A 57 7.94 2.23 -1.63
N LEU A 58 8.98 2.96 -1.99
CA LEU A 58 10.38 2.65 -1.64
C LEU A 58 10.57 2.35 -0.14
N GLY A 59 9.75 2.96 0.72
CA GLY A 59 9.78 2.74 2.16
C GLY A 59 9.17 1.42 2.63
N ARG A 60 8.57 0.61 1.74
CA ARG A 60 7.95 -0.69 2.08
C ARG A 60 8.81 -1.91 1.79
N GLY A 61 9.97 -1.74 1.22
CA GLY A 61 10.86 -2.84 0.87
C GLY A 61 11.54 -3.51 2.07
N GLU A 62 12.69 -4.09 1.80
CA GLU A 62 13.49 -4.82 2.80
C GLU A 62 13.82 -3.99 4.04
N GLY A 63 13.97 -2.67 3.89
CA GLY A 63 14.21 -1.74 5.01
C GLY A 63 13.09 -1.68 6.03
N LEU A 64 11.83 -1.98 5.64
CA LEU A 64 10.68 -2.05 6.55
C LEU A 64 10.50 -3.46 7.11
N TYR A 65 10.53 -4.46 6.25
CA TYR A 65 10.12 -5.84 6.60
C TYR A 65 11.29 -6.74 7.02
N GLY A 66 12.54 -6.30 6.86
CA GLY A 66 13.72 -7.12 7.12
C GLY A 66 13.91 -8.28 6.12
N GLN A 67 13.10 -8.35 5.09
CA GLN A 67 13.16 -9.37 4.05
C GLN A 67 12.69 -8.82 2.69
N PRO A 68 13.27 -9.32 1.58
CA PRO A 68 12.85 -8.90 0.25
C PRO A 68 11.49 -9.48 -0.15
N ASN A 69 10.84 -8.82 -1.12
CA ASN A 69 9.63 -9.32 -1.79
C ASN A 69 8.40 -9.53 -0.88
N PHE A 70 8.34 -8.90 0.29
CA PHE A 70 7.26 -9.13 1.26
C PHE A 70 5.88 -8.88 0.67
N ASP A 71 5.61 -7.67 0.14
CA ASP A 71 4.30 -7.29 -0.42
C ASP A 71 3.89 -8.20 -1.59
N SER A 72 4.82 -8.58 -2.46
CA SER A 72 4.55 -9.47 -3.59
C SER A 72 4.30 -10.92 -3.16
N GLN A 73 4.97 -11.40 -2.12
CA GLN A 73 4.71 -12.72 -1.55
C GLN A 73 3.36 -12.76 -0.86
N LEU A 74 2.99 -11.70 -0.13
CA LEU A 74 1.68 -11.59 0.50
C LEU A 74 0.56 -11.54 -0.56
N PHE A 75 0.72 -10.76 -1.64
CA PHE A 75 -0.21 -10.76 -2.76
C PHE A 75 -0.44 -12.17 -3.33
N ARG A 76 0.62 -12.94 -3.54
CA ARG A 76 0.52 -14.31 -4.09
C ARG A 76 -0.22 -15.29 -3.19
N ARG A 77 -0.30 -15.07 -1.88
CA ARG A 77 -1.12 -15.91 -0.97
C ARG A 77 -2.60 -15.79 -1.26
N TYR A 78 -3.05 -14.61 -1.70
CA TYR A 78 -4.45 -14.32 -2.01
C TYR A 78 -4.79 -14.43 -3.50
N GLN A 79 -3.80 -14.28 -4.37
CA GLN A 79 -3.94 -14.29 -5.83
C GLN A 79 -2.89 -15.24 -6.43
N THR A 80 -3.07 -16.55 -6.18
CA THR A 80 -2.05 -17.59 -6.38
C THR A 80 -1.55 -17.67 -7.82
N ASP A 81 -2.43 -17.62 -8.82
CA ASP A 81 -2.08 -17.83 -10.23
C ASP A 81 -2.08 -16.53 -11.06
N VAL A 82 -2.08 -15.38 -10.38
CA VAL A 82 -2.11 -14.08 -11.04
C VAL A 82 -0.68 -13.59 -11.28
N PRO A 83 -0.24 -13.44 -12.55
CA PRO A 83 1.04 -12.84 -12.85
C PRO A 83 1.12 -11.42 -12.26
N LEU A 84 2.19 -11.14 -11.54
CA LEU A 84 2.44 -9.85 -10.90
C LEU A 84 3.70 -9.22 -11.45
N SER A 85 3.61 -7.97 -11.89
CA SER A 85 4.74 -7.12 -12.24
C SER A 85 4.60 -5.77 -11.52
N GLY A 86 5.65 -4.98 -11.51
CA GLY A 86 5.60 -3.66 -10.88
C GLY A 86 6.97 -3.14 -10.51
N PHE A 87 6.97 -2.04 -9.76
CA PHE A 87 8.21 -1.39 -9.32
C PHE A 87 7.99 -0.56 -8.06
N PHE A 88 9.09 -0.19 -7.42
CA PHE A 88 9.10 0.73 -6.30
C PHE A 88 8.93 2.18 -6.77
N CYS A 89 8.07 2.94 -6.08
CA CYS A 89 7.74 4.33 -6.38
C CYS A 89 8.11 5.26 -5.22
N ASN A 90 8.18 6.55 -5.53
CA ASN A 90 8.33 7.61 -4.52
C ASN A 90 7.01 8.41 -4.34
N GLY A 91 5.90 7.76 -4.50
CA GLY A 91 4.53 8.25 -4.38
C GLY A 91 3.60 7.37 -5.21
N GLU A 92 2.49 6.98 -4.63
CA GLU A 92 1.53 6.06 -5.21
C GLU A 92 0.19 6.76 -5.40
N ILE A 93 -0.47 6.53 -6.53
CA ILE A 93 -1.81 7.06 -6.80
C ILE A 93 -2.81 5.92 -6.73
N GLY A 94 -3.79 6.04 -5.83
CA GLY A 94 -4.80 5.01 -5.65
C GLY A 94 -6.09 5.51 -5.03
N PRO A 95 -7.19 4.75 -5.18
CA PRO A 95 -8.49 5.13 -4.68
C PRO A 95 -8.67 4.77 -3.19
N ILE A 96 -9.29 5.67 -2.44
CA ILE A 96 -9.85 5.39 -1.10
C ILE A 96 -11.25 6.01 -1.04
N GLY A 97 -12.26 5.21 -0.67
CA GLY A 97 -13.62 5.70 -0.48
C GLY A 97 -14.24 6.38 -1.70
N GLY A 98 -13.87 5.94 -2.92
CA GLY A 98 -14.38 6.48 -4.18
C GLY A 98 -13.64 7.72 -4.70
N ASN A 99 -12.65 8.23 -3.99
CA ASN A 99 -11.77 9.31 -4.44
C ASN A 99 -10.36 8.80 -4.66
N THR A 100 -9.63 9.45 -5.57
CA THR A 100 -8.22 9.13 -5.87
C THR A 100 -7.31 10.10 -5.14
N PHE A 101 -6.29 9.57 -4.48
CA PHE A 101 -5.31 10.32 -3.71
C PHE A 101 -3.89 9.98 -4.13
N LEU A 102 -2.98 10.91 -3.87
CA LEU A 102 -1.55 10.65 -3.82
C LEU A 102 -1.19 10.16 -2.42
N HIS A 103 -0.58 9.00 -2.35
CA HIS A 103 -0.18 8.33 -1.11
C HIS A 103 1.34 8.30 -0.96
N GLY A 104 1.78 8.11 0.27
CA GLY A 104 3.13 7.67 0.60
C GLY A 104 3.08 6.42 1.49
N TYR A 105 4.11 5.58 1.41
CA TYR A 105 4.24 4.34 2.19
C TYR A 105 3.14 3.30 1.95
N THR A 106 2.57 3.30 0.79
CA THR A 106 1.44 2.47 0.36
C THR A 106 1.88 1.46 -0.70
N SER A 107 1.09 0.41 -0.91
CA SER A 107 1.10 -0.43 -2.09
C SER A 107 -0.23 -0.31 -2.82
N VAL A 108 -0.19 0.03 -4.10
CA VAL A 108 -1.36 0.13 -4.97
C VAL A 108 -1.30 -1.02 -5.98
N PHE A 109 -2.42 -1.71 -6.14
CA PHE A 109 -2.56 -2.82 -7.09
C PHE A 109 -3.58 -2.48 -8.17
N ALA A 110 -3.17 -2.60 -9.43
CA ALA A 110 -4.07 -2.60 -10.57
C ALA A 110 -4.28 -4.05 -11.01
N ILE A 111 -5.48 -4.59 -10.80
CA ILE A 111 -5.79 -6.00 -11.08
C ILE A 111 -6.69 -6.06 -12.32
N CYS A 112 -6.20 -6.74 -13.37
CA CYS A 112 -6.87 -6.88 -14.65
C CYS A 112 -7.74 -8.14 -14.66
N ARG A 113 -9.06 -7.96 -14.85
CA ARG A 113 -10.03 -9.05 -15.00
C ARG A 113 -10.79 -8.94 -16.32
N GLN A 114 -11.25 -10.05 -16.83
CA GLN A 114 -12.23 -10.05 -17.90
C GLN A 114 -13.59 -9.61 -17.34
N ARG A 115 -14.33 -8.81 -18.10
CA ARG A 115 -15.71 -8.44 -17.79
C ARG A 115 -16.67 -9.57 -18.16
#